data_3ef8fb2a64377a661f955f98664cdea4
#
_entry.id   3ef8fb2a64377a661f955f98664cdea4
#
_cell.length_a   1.000
_cell.length_b   1.000
_cell.length_c   1.000
_cell.angle_alpha   90.00
_cell.angle_beta   90.00
_cell.angle_gamma   90.00
#
_symmetry.space_group_name_H-M   'P 1'
#
loop_
_entity.id
_entity.type
_entity.pdbx_description
1 polymer ?
#
loop_
_entity_poly.entity_id
_entity_poly.type
_entity_poly.pdbx_seq_one_letter_code
_entity_poly.pdbx_strand_id
1 'polypeptide(L)'
;KNKNNDNLNEGNDDEKKNKKHFLSFYRKYKIQDVIKKDQVLLIQIVKEERGSKGAAITTFISLPGRYSVLLPNNSSNGGVSKKISNSLDRKRLKELHDGFNLPEGMSIIIRTNAISAQDEDIIADFNYLRKLWTEIREETLKSKAPKLISELDTPIIKIARDLNQRSIDEIIFSDSKTLKEYKKLEEEFSVNKNIKITHYKEKLPLFESFGIKNPINSLSEENIYMKSGGYLVINPTEALTSIDINSGRSTSEKNIEITALN
;
A
#
# COMPACT_ATOMS: atom_id res chain seq x y z
N LYS A 1 6.25 3.60 48.76
CA LYS A 1 6.06 4.55 47.67
C LYS A 1 6.77 3.96 46.49
N ASN A 2 6.08 3.33 45.61
CA ASN A 2 6.31 2.92 44.22
C ASN A 2 5.62 1.57 43.98
N LYS A 3 4.34 1.64 43.68
CA LYS A 3 3.54 0.50 43.21
C LYS A 3 2.56 1.02 42.13
N ASN A 4 3.05 1.45 41.00
CA ASN A 4 2.15 1.81 39.87
C ASN A 4 2.79 1.70 38.48
N ASN A 5 3.89 0.96 38.29
CA ASN A 5 4.53 0.82 36.97
C ASN A 5 4.55 -0.62 36.40
N ASP A 6 3.99 -1.61 37.10
CA ASP A 6 4.11 -3.02 36.62
C ASP A 6 2.94 -3.49 35.70
N ASN A 7 1.84 -2.76 35.62
CA ASN A 7 0.66 -3.23 34.87
C ASN A 7 0.66 -2.90 33.35
N LEU A 8 1.67 -2.20 32.82
CA LEU A 8 1.75 -1.89 31.38
C LEU A 8 2.59 -2.90 30.58
N ASN A 9 3.33 -3.78 31.22
CA ASN A 9 4.19 -4.76 30.54
C ASN A 9 3.53 -6.15 30.37
N GLU A 10 2.55 -6.52 31.16
CA GLU A 10 1.94 -7.85 31.12
C GLU A 10 1.13 -8.08 29.82
N GLY A 11 0.41 -7.07 29.31
CA GLY A 11 -0.36 -7.19 28.08
C GLY A 11 0.49 -7.42 26.81
N ASN A 12 1.72 -6.94 26.78
CA ASN A 12 2.63 -7.11 25.64
C ASN A 12 3.29 -8.49 25.58
N ASP A 13 3.44 -9.16 26.70
CA ASP A 13 4.08 -10.48 26.76
C ASP A 13 3.10 -11.61 26.42
N ASP A 14 1.84 -11.46 26.76
CA ASP A 14 0.80 -12.43 26.38
C ASP A 14 0.44 -12.36 24.90
N GLU A 15 0.41 -11.16 24.29
CA GLU A 15 0.30 -11.03 22.83
C GLU A 15 1.50 -11.65 22.09
N LYS A 16 2.71 -11.50 22.61
CA LYS A 16 3.91 -12.11 22.02
C LYS A 16 3.91 -13.63 22.17
N LYS A 17 3.45 -14.15 23.32
CA LYS A 17 3.31 -15.59 23.57
C LYS A 17 2.25 -16.20 22.67
N ASN A 18 1.08 -15.57 22.52
CA ASN A 18 0.03 -16.01 21.62
C ASN A 18 0.46 -15.99 20.15
N LYS A 19 1.18 -14.96 19.71
CA LYS A 19 1.77 -14.92 18.35
C LYS A 19 2.80 -16.01 18.11
N LYS A 20 3.69 -16.29 19.09
CA LYS A 20 4.66 -17.39 18.97
C LYS A 20 3.95 -18.75 18.93
N HIS A 21 2.91 -18.94 19.72
CA HIS A 21 2.13 -20.19 19.75
C HIS A 21 1.38 -20.39 18.42
N PHE A 22 0.75 -19.34 17.88
CA PHE A 22 0.06 -19.37 16.60
C PHE A 22 1.01 -19.66 15.43
N LEU A 23 2.15 -18.96 15.35
CA LEU A 23 3.17 -19.22 14.33
C LEU A 23 3.80 -20.62 14.45
N SER A 24 3.92 -21.17 15.69
CA SER A 24 4.43 -22.52 15.90
C SER A 24 3.43 -23.57 15.42
N PHE A 25 2.14 -23.32 15.53
CA PHE A 25 1.09 -24.21 15.04
C PHE A 25 1.14 -24.35 13.52
N TYR A 26 1.23 -23.24 12.76
CA TYR A 26 1.32 -23.28 11.29
C TYR A 26 2.62 -23.92 10.79
N ARG A 27 3.72 -23.84 11.55
CA ARG A 27 4.99 -24.47 11.17
C ARG A 27 5.00 -25.99 11.33
N LYS A 28 4.01 -26.57 12.00
CA LYS A 28 3.90 -28.01 12.20
C LYS A 28 3.38 -28.75 10.95
N TYR A 29 2.67 -28.04 10.08
CA TYR A 29 2.07 -28.62 8.89
C TYR A 29 2.85 -28.24 7.64
N LYS A 30 3.12 -29.24 6.79
CA LYS A 30 3.62 -28.99 5.43
C LYS A 30 2.45 -28.56 4.56
N ILE A 31 2.73 -27.83 3.49
CA ILE A 31 1.70 -27.37 2.54
C ILE A 31 0.89 -28.56 1.98
N GLN A 32 1.53 -29.70 1.78
CA GLN A 32 0.91 -30.93 1.29
C GLN A 32 -0.11 -31.54 2.28
N ASP A 33 0.02 -31.21 3.56
CA ASP A 33 -0.90 -31.72 4.59
C ASP A 33 -2.22 -30.95 4.62
N VAL A 34 -2.20 -29.69 4.15
CA VAL A 34 -3.35 -28.77 4.21
C VAL A 34 -3.99 -28.46 2.87
N ILE A 35 -3.24 -28.56 1.76
CA ILE A 35 -3.74 -28.34 0.40
C ILE A 35 -3.69 -29.63 -0.37
N LYS A 36 -4.83 -30.01 -0.96
CA LYS A 36 -4.98 -31.23 -1.78
C LYS A 36 -4.99 -30.88 -3.27
N LYS A 37 -4.58 -31.84 -4.10
CA LYS A 37 -4.72 -31.74 -5.55
C LYS A 37 -6.18 -31.48 -5.93
N ASP A 38 -6.40 -30.65 -6.94
CA ASP A 38 -7.71 -30.25 -7.48
C ASP A 38 -8.61 -29.48 -6.50
N GLN A 39 -8.04 -29.00 -5.38
CA GLN A 39 -8.75 -28.13 -4.45
C GLN A 39 -8.83 -26.70 -5.02
N VAL A 40 -10.04 -26.13 -5.05
CA VAL A 40 -10.28 -24.74 -5.42
C VAL A 40 -10.02 -23.84 -4.21
N LEU A 41 -9.21 -22.80 -4.39
CA LEU A 41 -8.83 -21.85 -3.35
C LEU A 41 -9.03 -20.41 -3.85
N LEU A 42 -9.46 -19.52 -2.93
CA LEU A 42 -9.35 -18.09 -3.13
C LEU A 42 -7.95 -17.67 -2.71
N ILE A 43 -7.21 -17.06 -3.63
CA ILE A 43 -5.86 -16.58 -3.39
C ILE A 43 -5.75 -15.09 -3.73
N GLN A 44 -4.84 -14.40 -3.06
CA GLN A 44 -4.43 -13.04 -3.40
C GLN A 44 -3.01 -13.07 -3.93
N ILE A 45 -2.77 -12.41 -5.07
CA ILE A 45 -1.43 -12.17 -5.61
C ILE A 45 -0.83 -11.00 -4.84
N VAL A 46 0.29 -11.22 -4.16
CA VAL A 46 1.00 -10.21 -3.35
C VAL A 46 2.13 -9.56 -4.14
N LYS A 47 2.77 -10.33 -5.02
CA LYS A 47 3.85 -9.87 -5.91
C LYS A 47 3.71 -10.55 -7.24
N GLU A 48 3.95 -9.80 -8.28
CA GLU A 48 4.03 -10.31 -9.63
C GLU A 48 5.26 -11.22 -9.82
N GLU A 49 5.27 -11.98 -10.87
CA GLU A 49 6.43 -12.77 -11.28
C GLU A 49 7.62 -11.87 -11.59
N ARG A 50 8.82 -12.35 -11.26
CA ARG A 50 10.06 -11.62 -11.52
C ARG A 50 11.15 -12.57 -12.00
N GLY A 51 11.55 -12.41 -13.26
CA GLY A 51 12.53 -13.30 -13.88
C GLY A 51 12.02 -14.75 -13.89
N SER A 52 12.79 -15.67 -13.33
CA SER A 52 12.42 -17.09 -13.21
C SER A 52 11.55 -17.43 -12.00
N LYS A 53 11.24 -16.45 -11.16
CA LYS A 53 10.40 -16.64 -9.95
C LYS A 53 8.95 -16.39 -10.29
N GLY A 54 8.08 -17.35 -10.00
CA GLY A 54 6.63 -17.19 -10.11
C GLY A 54 6.06 -16.14 -9.14
N ALA A 55 4.82 -15.76 -9.35
CA ALA A 55 4.10 -14.82 -8.50
C ALA A 55 4.03 -15.30 -7.03
N ALA A 56 4.13 -14.37 -6.09
CA ALA A 56 3.91 -14.67 -4.68
C ALA A 56 2.41 -14.57 -4.37
N ILE A 57 1.85 -15.67 -3.90
CA ILE A 57 0.42 -15.78 -3.57
C ILE A 57 0.21 -16.08 -2.08
N THR A 58 -0.95 -15.73 -1.58
CA THR A 58 -1.38 -16.02 -0.21
C THR A 58 -2.87 -16.34 -0.17
N THR A 59 -3.28 -17.13 0.81
CA THR A 59 -4.69 -17.34 1.16
C THR A 59 -5.17 -16.39 2.25
N PHE A 60 -4.25 -15.66 2.90
CA PHE A 60 -4.60 -14.60 3.84
C PHE A 60 -4.93 -13.33 3.09
N ILE A 61 -6.23 -13.08 2.92
CA ILE A 61 -6.72 -11.94 2.16
C ILE A 61 -6.53 -10.65 2.97
N SER A 62 -6.06 -9.59 2.29
CA SER A 62 -5.97 -8.24 2.84
C SER A 62 -6.59 -7.25 1.87
N LEU A 63 -7.58 -6.50 2.34
CA LEU A 63 -8.31 -5.50 1.56
C LEU A 63 -7.88 -4.11 2.02
N PRO A 64 -7.02 -3.42 1.25
CA PRO A 64 -6.54 -2.10 1.62
C PRO A 64 -7.59 -1.05 1.31
N GLY A 65 -8.07 -0.36 2.35
CA GLY A 65 -8.80 0.89 2.27
C GLY A 65 -7.88 2.10 2.38
N ARG A 66 -8.47 3.26 2.47
CA ARG A 66 -7.77 4.54 2.62
C ARG A 66 -7.19 4.71 4.03
N TYR A 67 -7.99 4.46 5.05
CA TYR A 67 -7.67 4.66 6.46
C TYR A 67 -7.44 3.35 7.20
N SER A 68 -7.88 2.24 6.62
CA SER A 68 -7.81 0.93 7.25
C SER A 68 -7.43 -0.17 6.27
N VAL A 69 -7.09 -1.35 6.79
CA VAL A 69 -6.90 -2.59 6.02
C VAL A 69 -7.74 -3.66 6.69
N LEU A 70 -8.70 -4.20 5.98
CA LEU A 70 -9.51 -5.32 6.46
C LEU A 70 -8.81 -6.64 6.17
N LEU A 71 -8.73 -7.50 7.17
CA LEU A 71 -8.17 -8.86 7.12
C LEU A 71 -9.31 -9.86 7.39
N PRO A 72 -10.04 -10.28 6.36
CA PRO A 72 -11.30 -11.02 6.56
C PRO A 72 -11.14 -12.45 7.06
N ASN A 73 -9.94 -13.01 6.99
CA ASN A 73 -9.63 -14.37 7.43
C ASN A 73 -8.36 -14.45 8.31
N ASN A 74 -8.07 -13.40 9.04
CA ASN A 74 -6.92 -13.35 9.95
C ASN A 74 -7.27 -12.52 11.22
N SER A 75 -7.62 -13.19 12.30
CA SER A 75 -7.97 -12.55 13.59
C SER A 75 -6.79 -12.02 14.40
N SER A 76 -5.57 -12.47 14.10
CA SER A 76 -4.41 -12.24 14.99
C SER A 76 -3.64 -10.93 14.76
N ASN A 77 -3.96 -10.17 13.72
CA ASN A 77 -3.14 -9.02 13.28
C ASN A 77 -3.87 -7.66 13.32
N GLY A 78 -5.03 -7.56 13.99
CA GLY A 78 -5.80 -6.31 14.11
C GLY A 78 -5.14 -5.27 15.01
N GLY A 79 -5.63 -4.03 14.91
CA GLY A 79 -5.27 -2.93 15.79
C GLY A 79 -4.83 -1.65 15.08
N VAL A 80 -4.19 -0.78 15.82
CA VAL A 80 -3.66 0.51 15.31
C VAL A 80 -2.22 0.33 14.84
N SER A 81 -1.89 0.87 13.67
CA SER A 81 -0.54 0.80 13.08
C SER A 81 0.55 1.16 14.08
N LYS A 82 1.62 0.36 14.13
CA LYS A 82 2.78 0.61 15.02
C LYS A 82 3.55 1.89 14.67
N LYS A 83 3.37 2.42 13.46
CA LYS A 83 3.98 3.68 13.03
C LYS A 83 3.33 4.92 13.66
N ILE A 84 2.17 4.77 14.32
CA ILE A 84 1.50 5.85 15.05
C ILE A 84 2.10 5.90 16.45
N SER A 85 2.99 6.87 16.69
CA SER A 85 3.74 7.04 17.94
C SER A 85 3.05 8.00 18.92
N ASN A 86 2.24 8.95 18.44
CA ASN A 86 1.52 9.88 19.30
C ASN A 86 0.49 9.13 20.14
N SER A 87 0.57 9.32 21.47
CA SER A 87 -0.28 8.61 22.42
C SER A 87 -1.76 8.99 22.35
N LEU A 88 -2.07 10.27 22.07
CA LEU A 88 -3.44 10.77 21.96
C LEU A 88 -4.13 10.22 20.72
N ASP A 89 -3.46 10.33 19.55
CA ASP A 89 -3.98 9.77 18.30
C ASP A 89 -4.17 8.26 18.42
N ARG A 90 -3.19 7.57 19.02
CA ARG A 90 -3.25 6.13 19.22
C ARG A 90 -4.43 5.72 20.13
N LYS A 91 -4.71 6.50 21.18
CA LYS A 91 -5.83 6.24 22.08
C LYS A 91 -7.16 6.42 21.34
N ARG A 92 -7.37 7.55 20.66
CA ARG A 92 -8.56 7.82 19.84
C ARG A 92 -8.82 6.69 18.83
N LEU A 93 -7.79 6.35 18.05
CA LEU A 93 -7.92 5.33 17.01
C LEU A 93 -8.11 3.92 17.57
N LYS A 94 -7.63 3.65 18.79
CA LYS A 94 -7.89 2.39 19.48
C LYS A 94 -9.34 2.31 19.97
N GLU A 95 -9.87 3.36 20.55
CA GLU A 95 -11.29 3.44 20.96
C GLU A 95 -12.20 3.24 19.75
N LEU A 96 -11.88 3.86 18.61
CA LEU A 96 -12.62 3.66 17.36
C LEU A 96 -12.51 2.20 16.85
N HIS A 97 -11.30 1.63 16.87
CA HIS A 97 -11.07 0.23 16.48
C HIS A 97 -11.89 -0.75 17.32
N ASP A 98 -11.91 -0.55 18.64
CA ASP A 98 -12.62 -1.43 19.58
C ASP A 98 -14.15 -1.30 19.40
N GLY A 99 -14.64 -0.17 18.84
CA GLY A 99 -16.02 0.04 18.46
C GLY A 99 -16.47 -0.69 17.19
N PHE A 100 -15.53 -1.20 16.37
CA PHE A 100 -15.88 -2.00 15.20
C PHE A 100 -16.29 -3.41 15.61
N ASN A 101 -17.58 -3.72 15.45
CA ASN A 101 -18.12 -5.07 15.69
C ASN A 101 -17.70 -6.00 14.55
N LEU A 102 -16.50 -6.58 14.64
CA LEU A 102 -15.96 -7.52 13.67
C LEU A 102 -16.44 -8.94 13.95
N PRO A 103 -16.86 -9.71 12.91
CA PRO A 103 -17.12 -11.14 13.06
C PRO A 103 -15.85 -11.87 13.51
N GLU A 104 -16.05 -13.01 14.18
CA GLU A 104 -14.95 -13.89 14.57
C GLU A 104 -14.14 -14.32 13.34
N GLY A 105 -12.82 -14.33 13.47
CA GLY A 105 -11.89 -14.65 12.37
C GLY A 105 -11.49 -13.43 11.52
N MET A 106 -12.12 -12.28 11.70
CA MET A 106 -11.75 -11.04 11.00
C MET A 106 -10.94 -10.11 11.91
N SER A 107 -10.12 -9.28 11.29
CA SER A 107 -9.47 -8.16 11.98
C SER A 107 -9.30 -6.95 11.05
N ILE A 108 -9.03 -5.79 11.63
CA ILE A 108 -8.78 -4.55 10.91
C ILE A 108 -7.53 -3.87 11.46
N ILE A 109 -6.74 -3.27 10.58
CA ILE A 109 -5.57 -2.46 10.94
C ILE A 109 -5.84 -1.03 10.53
N ILE A 110 -5.84 -0.10 11.49
CA ILE A 110 -5.95 1.34 11.19
C ILE A 110 -4.59 1.86 10.76
N ARG A 111 -4.56 2.53 9.58
CA ARG A 111 -3.36 3.06 8.92
C ARG A 111 -2.98 4.44 9.47
N THR A 112 -1.75 4.89 9.17
CA THR A 112 -1.26 6.22 9.54
C THR A 112 -2.07 7.37 8.95
N ASN A 113 -2.68 7.18 7.77
CA ASN A 113 -3.54 8.17 7.14
C ASN A 113 -4.77 8.54 7.98
N ALA A 114 -5.19 7.66 8.90
CA ALA A 114 -6.31 7.91 9.81
C ALA A 114 -6.03 8.97 10.88
N ILE A 115 -4.76 9.35 11.12
CA ILE A 115 -4.39 10.36 12.12
C ILE A 115 -5.12 11.68 11.85
N SER A 116 -5.14 12.11 10.60
CA SER A 116 -5.72 13.39 10.18
C SER A 116 -7.17 13.28 9.67
N ALA A 117 -7.77 12.08 9.69
CA ALA A 117 -9.12 11.84 9.25
C ALA A 117 -10.13 12.05 10.38
N GLN A 118 -11.37 12.38 10.02
CA GLN A 118 -12.49 12.35 10.93
C GLN A 118 -12.94 10.90 11.19
N ASP A 119 -13.55 10.65 12.32
CA ASP A 119 -13.96 9.30 12.69
C ASP A 119 -15.01 8.74 11.72
N GLU A 120 -15.89 9.60 11.21
CA GLU A 120 -16.91 9.27 10.20
C GLU A 120 -16.29 8.77 8.91
N ASP A 121 -15.17 9.36 8.47
CA ASP A 121 -14.45 8.94 7.25
C ASP A 121 -13.82 7.55 7.43
N ILE A 122 -13.29 7.28 8.63
CA ILE A 122 -12.72 5.96 8.95
C ILE A 122 -13.81 4.89 9.02
N ILE A 123 -14.98 5.23 9.56
CA ILE A 123 -16.14 4.35 9.61
C ILE A 123 -16.68 4.08 8.20
N ALA A 124 -16.73 5.09 7.34
CA ALA A 124 -17.12 4.94 5.95
C ALA A 124 -16.19 4.01 5.17
N ASP A 125 -14.87 4.18 5.34
CA ASP A 125 -13.84 3.30 4.76
C ASP A 125 -14.02 1.84 5.21
N PHE A 126 -14.26 1.63 6.49
CA PHE A 126 -14.54 0.30 7.04
C PHE A 126 -15.80 -0.33 6.45
N ASN A 127 -16.88 0.42 6.32
CA ASN A 127 -18.12 -0.07 5.73
C ASN A 127 -17.94 -0.43 4.25
N TYR A 128 -17.18 0.38 3.50
CA TYR A 128 -16.79 0.07 2.13
C TYR A 128 -16.03 -1.27 2.05
N LEU A 129 -15.03 -1.48 2.91
CA LEU A 129 -14.25 -2.72 2.92
C LEU A 129 -15.10 -3.95 3.28
N ARG A 130 -16.07 -3.81 4.18
CA ARG A 130 -17.02 -4.88 4.50
C ARG A 130 -17.91 -5.24 3.30
N LYS A 131 -18.38 -4.23 2.58
CA LYS A 131 -19.19 -4.42 1.36
C LYS A 131 -18.34 -5.11 0.30
N LEU A 132 -17.14 -4.63 0.03
CA LEU A 132 -16.19 -5.20 -0.92
C LEU A 132 -15.90 -6.68 -0.60
N TRP A 133 -15.68 -7.02 0.67
CA TRP A 133 -15.49 -8.41 1.08
C TRP A 133 -16.71 -9.28 0.80
N THR A 134 -17.89 -8.76 1.03
CA THR A 134 -19.15 -9.47 0.74
C THR A 134 -19.28 -9.75 -0.76
N GLU A 135 -19.00 -8.76 -1.60
CA GLU A 135 -19.02 -8.90 -3.06
C GLU A 135 -17.98 -9.93 -3.56
N ILE A 136 -16.74 -9.88 -3.04
CA ILE A 136 -15.70 -10.85 -3.36
C ILE A 136 -16.14 -12.27 -2.99
N ARG A 137 -16.71 -12.44 -1.80
CA ARG A 137 -17.18 -13.75 -1.34
C ARG A 137 -18.31 -14.29 -2.19
N GLU A 138 -19.28 -13.47 -2.51
CA GLU A 138 -20.42 -13.86 -3.36
C GLU A 138 -19.96 -14.24 -4.77
N GLU A 139 -19.08 -13.43 -5.37
CA GLU A 139 -18.55 -13.70 -6.70
C GLU A 139 -17.70 -14.99 -6.70
N THR A 140 -16.92 -15.21 -5.66
CA THR A 140 -16.13 -16.44 -5.49
C THR A 140 -17.04 -17.69 -5.49
N LEU A 141 -18.16 -17.64 -4.76
CA LEU A 141 -19.10 -18.76 -4.66
C LEU A 141 -19.84 -19.05 -5.98
N LYS A 142 -20.07 -18.02 -6.80
CA LYS A 142 -20.75 -18.16 -8.11
C LYS A 142 -19.80 -18.52 -9.24
N SER A 143 -18.50 -18.40 -9.04
CA SER A 143 -17.48 -18.53 -10.08
C SER A 143 -16.93 -19.96 -10.20
N LYS A 144 -16.49 -20.31 -11.42
CA LYS A 144 -15.71 -21.52 -11.68
C LYS A 144 -14.24 -21.17 -11.82
N ALA A 145 -13.38 -21.89 -11.13
CA ALA A 145 -11.94 -21.71 -11.23
C ALA A 145 -11.39 -22.21 -12.59
N PRO A 146 -10.34 -21.57 -13.13
CA PRO A 146 -9.70 -20.34 -12.65
C PRO A 146 -10.46 -19.08 -13.12
N LYS A 147 -10.62 -18.09 -12.23
CA LYS A 147 -11.26 -16.81 -12.55
C LYS A 147 -10.65 -15.67 -11.72
N LEU A 148 -10.45 -14.51 -12.34
CA LEU A 148 -10.16 -13.26 -11.65
C LEU A 148 -11.46 -12.80 -10.96
N ILE A 149 -11.42 -12.66 -9.63
CA ILE A 149 -12.57 -12.29 -8.82
C ILE A 149 -12.63 -10.76 -8.63
N SER A 150 -11.49 -10.14 -8.30
CA SER A 150 -11.42 -8.71 -8.06
C SER A 150 -10.00 -8.19 -8.29
N GLU A 151 -9.89 -6.99 -8.84
CA GLU A 151 -8.65 -6.23 -8.94
C GLU A 151 -8.65 -5.16 -7.84
N LEU A 152 -7.71 -5.26 -6.91
CA LEU A 152 -7.64 -4.38 -5.74
C LEU A 152 -6.49 -3.36 -5.81
N ASP A 153 -5.65 -3.45 -6.83
CA ASP A 153 -4.36 -2.78 -6.84
C ASP A 153 -3.98 -2.17 -8.19
N THR A 154 -4.99 -1.81 -9.00
CA THR A 154 -4.74 -1.04 -10.22
C THR A 154 -4.20 0.35 -9.90
N PRO A 155 -3.42 0.98 -10.79
CA PRO A 155 -2.91 2.33 -10.57
C PRO A 155 -4.00 3.35 -10.22
N ILE A 156 -5.17 3.25 -10.85
CA ILE A 156 -6.28 4.16 -10.61
C ILE A 156 -6.89 3.98 -9.21
N ILE A 157 -7.01 2.73 -8.75
CA ILE A 157 -7.49 2.42 -7.39
C ILE A 157 -6.48 2.93 -6.36
N LYS A 158 -5.17 2.71 -6.58
CA LYS A 158 -4.11 3.25 -5.70
C LYS A 158 -4.16 4.76 -5.60
N ILE A 159 -4.32 5.44 -6.73
CA ILE A 159 -4.43 6.90 -6.77
C ILE A 159 -5.66 7.35 -5.97
N ALA A 160 -6.84 6.81 -6.27
CA ALA A 160 -8.08 7.18 -5.57
C ALA A 160 -7.99 6.95 -4.06
N ARG A 161 -7.38 5.84 -3.65
CA ARG A 161 -7.25 5.43 -2.25
C ARG A 161 -6.18 6.20 -1.48
N ASP A 162 -4.97 6.34 -2.06
CA ASP A 162 -3.78 6.77 -1.31
C ASP A 162 -3.42 8.25 -1.56
N LEU A 163 -4.07 8.94 -2.50
CA LEU A 163 -3.85 10.35 -2.78
C LEU A 163 -4.09 11.21 -1.53
N ASN A 164 -3.08 11.98 -1.15
CA ASN A 164 -3.22 12.97 -0.08
C ASN A 164 -3.90 14.23 -0.65
N GLN A 165 -5.21 14.33 -0.48
CA GLN A 165 -6.06 15.39 -1.05
C GLN A 165 -5.71 16.80 -0.61
N ARG A 166 -5.01 16.97 0.52
CA ARG A 166 -4.63 18.30 1.03
C ARG A 166 -3.52 18.97 0.21
N SER A 167 -2.81 18.21 -0.62
CA SER A 167 -1.70 18.69 -1.44
C SER A 167 -2.00 18.69 -2.94
N ILE A 168 -3.25 18.38 -3.35
CA ILE A 168 -3.64 18.26 -4.75
C ILE A 168 -4.83 19.16 -5.02
N ASP A 169 -4.65 20.09 -5.94
CA ASP A 169 -5.68 21.04 -6.38
C ASP A 169 -6.46 20.50 -7.57
N GLU A 170 -5.80 19.78 -8.48
CA GLU A 170 -6.41 19.29 -9.70
C GLU A 170 -5.87 17.92 -10.11
N ILE A 171 -6.76 17.06 -10.62
CA ILE A 171 -6.43 15.78 -11.28
C ILE A 171 -6.89 15.86 -12.72
N ILE A 172 -5.96 15.63 -13.65
CA ILE A 172 -6.19 15.74 -15.08
C ILE A 172 -6.10 14.37 -15.73
N PHE A 173 -7.13 13.96 -16.45
CA PHE A 173 -7.19 12.69 -17.16
C PHE A 173 -7.16 12.92 -18.67
N SER A 174 -6.30 12.19 -19.38
CA SER A 174 -6.25 12.19 -20.86
C SER A 174 -7.26 11.26 -21.50
N ASP A 175 -7.79 10.30 -20.74
CA ASP A 175 -8.75 9.30 -21.20
C ASP A 175 -10.10 9.41 -20.48
N SER A 176 -11.17 9.38 -21.25
CA SER A 176 -12.54 9.49 -20.72
C SER A 176 -13.01 8.26 -19.96
N LYS A 177 -12.47 7.07 -20.28
CA LYS A 177 -12.82 5.81 -19.60
C LYS A 177 -12.23 5.84 -18.17
N THR A 178 -10.94 6.15 -18.05
CA THR A 178 -10.24 6.28 -16.77
C THR A 178 -10.85 7.37 -15.89
N LEU A 179 -11.26 8.50 -16.50
CA LEU A 179 -11.99 9.55 -15.78
C LEU A 179 -13.30 9.05 -15.16
N LYS A 180 -14.09 8.28 -15.91
CA LYS A 180 -15.37 7.72 -15.41
C LYS A 180 -15.12 6.70 -14.28
N GLU A 181 -14.11 5.87 -14.45
CA GLU A 181 -13.69 4.90 -13.44
C GLU A 181 -13.25 5.60 -12.14
N TYR A 182 -12.41 6.64 -12.25
CA TYR A 182 -11.99 7.43 -11.10
C TYR A 182 -13.17 8.08 -10.37
N LYS A 183 -14.11 8.68 -11.09
CA LYS A 183 -15.31 9.30 -10.47
C LYS A 183 -16.13 8.30 -9.68
N LYS A 184 -16.27 7.07 -10.19
CA LYS A 184 -16.95 6.00 -9.46
C LYS A 184 -16.21 5.64 -8.16
N LEU A 185 -14.88 5.50 -8.22
CA LEU A 185 -14.05 5.22 -7.05
C LEU A 185 -14.06 6.39 -6.04
N GLU A 186 -14.11 7.63 -6.52
CA GLU A 186 -14.23 8.83 -5.69
C GLU A 186 -15.50 8.81 -4.83
N GLU A 187 -16.63 8.41 -5.42
CA GLU A 187 -17.89 8.23 -4.70
C GLU A 187 -17.80 7.09 -3.68
N GLU A 188 -17.20 5.95 -4.06
CA GLU A 188 -17.06 4.77 -3.21
C GLU A 188 -16.12 5.00 -2.01
N PHE A 189 -15.01 5.73 -2.21
CA PHE A 189 -14.04 6.05 -1.15
C PHE A 189 -14.41 7.29 -0.33
N SER A 190 -15.56 7.92 -0.56
CA SER A 190 -15.97 9.18 0.09
C SER A 190 -14.87 10.25 0.02
N VAL A 191 -14.27 10.40 -1.16
CA VAL A 191 -13.16 11.30 -1.40
C VAL A 191 -13.62 12.75 -1.30
N ASN A 192 -12.80 13.62 -0.71
CA ASN A 192 -13.11 15.03 -0.51
C ASN A 192 -13.40 15.74 -1.86
N LYS A 193 -14.59 16.29 -2.02
CA LYS A 193 -15.10 16.88 -3.27
C LYS A 193 -14.40 18.18 -3.72
N ASN A 194 -13.34 18.62 -3.04
CA ASN A 194 -12.68 19.89 -3.31
C ASN A 194 -11.59 19.80 -4.38
N ILE A 195 -11.28 18.61 -4.89
CA ILE A 195 -10.29 18.44 -5.96
C ILE A 195 -10.98 18.67 -7.31
N LYS A 196 -10.42 19.56 -8.12
CA LYS A 196 -10.89 19.77 -9.49
C LYS A 196 -10.52 18.57 -10.37
N ILE A 197 -11.50 17.97 -11.04
CA ILE A 197 -11.28 16.84 -11.95
C ILE A 197 -11.53 17.31 -13.38
N THR A 198 -10.48 17.24 -14.21
CA THR A 198 -10.50 17.77 -15.60
C THR A 198 -10.23 16.67 -16.60
N HIS A 199 -10.98 16.68 -17.70
CA HIS A 199 -10.69 15.88 -18.89
C HIS A 199 -9.86 16.70 -19.87
N TYR A 200 -8.63 16.25 -20.11
CA TYR A 200 -7.73 16.87 -21.08
C TYR A 200 -8.16 16.55 -22.51
N LYS A 201 -8.32 17.58 -23.35
CA LYS A 201 -8.83 17.44 -24.74
C LYS A 201 -7.94 18.09 -25.79
N GLU A 202 -6.77 18.59 -25.38
CA GLU A 202 -5.85 19.26 -26.30
C GLU A 202 -5.18 18.27 -27.26
N LYS A 203 -4.68 18.78 -28.41
CA LYS A 203 -4.01 17.95 -29.43
C LYS A 203 -2.63 17.44 -28.98
N LEU A 204 -1.91 18.23 -28.16
CA LEU A 204 -0.61 17.84 -27.64
C LEU A 204 -0.81 16.82 -26.52
N PRO A 205 -0.07 15.71 -26.48
CA PRO A 205 -0.18 14.74 -25.38
C PRO A 205 0.01 15.38 -24.01
N LEU A 206 -0.78 14.93 -23.00
CA LEU A 206 -0.83 15.51 -21.66
C LEU A 206 0.57 15.68 -21.03
N PHE A 207 1.40 14.64 -21.03
CA PHE A 207 2.72 14.70 -20.43
C PHE A 207 3.73 15.58 -21.18
N GLU A 208 3.51 15.76 -22.48
CA GLU A 208 4.29 16.71 -23.27
C GLU A 208 3.90 18.14 -22.96
N SER A 209 2.59 18.44 -22.82
CA SER A 209 2.09 19.77 -22.50
C SER A 209 2.57 20.28 -21.13
N PHE A 210 2.78 19.38 -20.18
CA PHE A 210 3.31 19.70 -18.86
C PHE A 210 4.84 19.49 -18.73
N GLY A 211 5.54 19.17 -19.82
CA GLY A 211 7.00 18.97 -19.83
C GLY A 211 7.47 17.75 -19.01
N ILE A 212 6.58 16.80 -18.69
CA ILE A 212 6.86 15.66 -17.82
C ILE A 212 7.44 14.47 -18.60
N LYS A 213 7.23 14.42 -19.91
CA LYS A 213 7.64 13.28 -20.74
C LYS A 213 9.16 12.99 -20.65
N ASN A 214 9.99 14.02 -20.77
CA ASN A 214 11.44 13.86 -20.72
C ASN A 214 11.93 13.40 -19.34
N PRO A 215 11.51 14.02 -18.21
CA PRO A 215 11.82 13.51 -16.88
C PRO A 215 11.41 12.05 -16.64
N ILE A 216 10.24 11.62 -17.17
CA ILE A 216 9.81 10.22 -17.04
C ILE A 216 10.71 9.30 -17.85
N ASN A 217 11.09 9.66 -19.07
CA ASN A 217 11.97 8.86 -19.91
C ASN A 217 13.36 8.72 -19.28
N SER A 218 13.88 9.80 -18.68
CA SER A 218 15.19 9.77 -18.01
C SER A 218 15.26 8.86 -16.77
N LEU A 219 14.10 8.48 -16.18
CA LEU A 219 14.09 7.49 -15.09
C LEU A 219 14.59 6.10 -15.50
N SER A 220 14.58 5.79 -16.80
CA SER A 220 15.04 4.51 -17.34
C SER A 220 16.44 4.60 -17.95
N GLU A 221 17.08 5.77 -17.92
CA GLU A 221 18.44 5.96 -18.43
C GLU A 221 19.45 5.47 -17.40
N GLU A 222 20.54 4.87 -17.89
CA GLU A 222 21.63 4.39 -17.03
C GLU A 222 22.44 5.56 -16.45
N ASN A 223 22.52 6.68 -17.17
CA ASN A 223 23.31 7.86 -16.80
C ASN A 223 22.41 8.94 -16.19
N ILE A 224 22.70 9.35 -14.97
CA ILE A 224 22.01 10.41 -14.26
C ILE A 224 22.94 11.61 -14.07
N TYR A 225 22.68 12.70 -14.77
CA TYR A 225 23.48 13.92 -14.71
C TYR A 225 23.03 14.80 -13.54
N MET A 226 23.98 15.24 -12.74
CA MET A 226 23.76 16.12 -11.59
C MET A 226 23.99 17.59 -11.96
N LYS A 227 23.37 18.50 -11.21
CA LYS A 227 23.53 19.96 -11.41
C LYS A 227 24.97 20.44 -11.22
N SER A 228 25.75 19.73 -10.40
CA SER A 228 27.18 19.99 -10.17
C SER A 228 28.07 19.70 -11.38
N GLY A 229 27.55 19.01 -12.41
CA GLY A 229 28.31 18.57 -13.59
C GLY A 229 28.89 17.17 -13.48
N GLY A 230 28.73 16.51 -12.33
CA GLY A 230 29.00 15.07 -12.18
C GLY A 230 27.85 14.23 -12.71
N TYR A 231 28.06 12.91 -12.80
CA TYR A 231 27.03 11.96 -13.20
C TYR A 231 27.20 10.63 -12.51
N LEU A 232 26.07 9.92 -12.33
CA LEU A 232 26.01 8.57 -11.85
C LEU A 232 25.73 7.63 -13.00
N VAL A 233 26.33 6.44 -12.99
CA VAL A 233 26.01 5.34 -13.90
C VAL A 233 25.42 4.21 -13.07
N ILE A 234 24.15 3.88 -13.31
CA ILE A 234 23.40 2.86 -12.56
C ILE A 234 23.10 1.69 -13.47
N ASN A 235 23.80 0.57 -13.27
CA ASN A 235 23.63 -0.64 -14.07
C ASN A 235 23.10 -1.80 -13.23
N PRO A 236 21.86 -2.27 -13.48
CA PRO A 236 21.37 -3.50 -12.87
C PRO A 236 22.09 -4.70 -13.48
N THR A 237 22.66 -5.55 -12.62
CA THR A 237 23.23 -6.84 -12.99
C THR A 237 22.36 -7.97 -12.48
N GLU A 238 22.71 -9.22 -12.78
CA GLU A 238 21.95 -10.39 -12.33
C GLU A 238 21.81 -10.48 -10.79
N ALA A 239 22.87 -10.13 -10.06
CA ALA A 239 22.94 -10.31 -8.60
C ALA A 239 22.88 -9.01 -7.80
N LEU A 240 23.25 -7.87 -8.39
CA LEU A 240 23.34 -6.58 -7.71
C LEU A 240 23.07 -5.42 -8.70
N THR A 241 22.88 -4.24 -8.17
CA THR A 241 22.92 -3.00 -8.95
C THR A 241 24.26 -2.31 -8.69
N SER A 242 25.07 -2.12 -9.73
CA SER A 242 26.32 -1.34 -9.64
C SER A 242 26.00 0.14 -9.82
N ILE A 243 26.63 0.98 -8.99
CA ILE A 243 26.54 2.45 -9.10
C ILE A 243 27.96 2.98 -9.19
N ASP A 244 28.28 3.61 -10.31
CA ASP A 244 29.55 4.30 -10.52
C ASP A 244 29.34 5.81 -10.43
N ILE A 245 30.25 6.52 -9.76
CA ILE A 245 30.15 7.95 -9.49
C ILE A 245 31.27 8.66 -10.24
N ASN A 246 30.90 9.54 -11.13
CA ASN A 246 31.82 10.30 -11.95
C ASN A 246 31.73 11.81 -11.65
N SER A 247 32.85 12.42 -11.31
CA SER A 247 32.91 13.87 -11.04
C SER A 247 32.65 14.73 -12.27
N GLY A 248 32.85 14.19 -13.48
CA GLY A 248 32.59 14.89 -14.74
C GLY A 248 33.28 16.27 -14.79
N ARG A 249 32.49 17.31 -15.02
CA ARG A 249 32.97 18.71 -15.09
C ARG A 249 33.14 19.39 -13.72
N SER A 250 32.76 18.74 -12.62
CA SER A 250 32.90 19.33 -11.27
C SER A 250 34.34 19.29 -10.72
N THR A 251 35.33 18.88 -11.53
CA THR A 251 36.75 18.85 -11.17
C THR A 251 37.44 20.23 -11.09
N SER A 252 36.67 21.33 -11.12
CA SER A 252 37.21 22.69 -10.97
C SER A 252 37.67 23.02 -9.55
N GLU A 253 37.26 22.23 -8.57
CA GLU A 253 37.65 22.42 -7.16
C GLU A 253 39.03 21.81 -6.90
N LYS A 254 39.85 22.56 -6.12
CA LYS A 254 41.22 22.15 -5.80
C LYS A 254 41.34 21.02 -4.76
N ASN A 255 40.22 20.65 -4.16
CA ASN A 255 40.17 19.63 -3.10
C ASN A 255 39.18 18.51 -3.50
N ILE A 256 39.68 17.27 -3.48
CA ILE A 256 38.92 16.05 -3.83
C ILE A 256 37.69 15.88 -2.90
N GLU A 257 37.83 16.21 -1.60
CA GLU A 257 36.73 16.09 -0.64
C GLU A 257 35.59 17.08 -0.92
N ILE A 258 35.90 18.30 -1.37
CA ILE A 258 34.89 19.29 -1.75
C ILE A 258 34.21 18.87 -3.06
N THR A 259 34.96 18.30 -4.00
CA THR A 259 34.40 17.75 -5.24
C THR A 259 33.44 16.58 -4.96
N ALA A 260 33.70 15.78 -3.94
CA ALA A 260 32.87 14.66 -3.57
C ALA A 260 31.58 15.07 -2.82
N LEU A 261 31.54 16.28 -2.23
CA LEU A 261 30.38 16.82 -1.52
C LEU A 261 29.41 17.59 -2.44
N ASN A 262 29.87 18.05 -3.59
CA ASN A 262 29.09 18.75 -4.62
C ASN A 262 28.38 17.79 -5.56
#